data_bbeef52c3b58dd177433a5ec8e17c845
#
_entry.id   bbeef52c3b58dd177433a5ec8e17c845
#
_cell.length_a   1.000
_cell.length_b   1.000
_cell.length_c   1.000
_cell.angle_alpha   90.00
_cell.angle_beta   90.00
_cell.angle_gamma   90.00
#
_symmetry.space_group_name_H-M   'P 1'
#
loop_
_entity.id
_entity.type
_entity.pdbx_description
1 polymer ?
#
loop_
_entity_poly.entity_id
_entity_poly.type
_entity_poly.pdbx_seq_one_letter_code
_entity_poly.pdbx_strand_id
1 'polypeptide(L)'
;MEEKKVRVRYAPSPTGFLHIGGARSALFNYLYAKRYNGDFVFRVEDTDIERNVKGGEESQLNDLMWLGIIPDESPLKPNPKYAPYRQMERLETYHKYANWLVEHGYAYECYCNEEELDASREAQYARGINAPKYDRHCLHLTEEEKEKYRKEGRKPCIRLKLQDHMDITFNDLIRGQVTFNNDDIGDWVIMKSNGIPTYNFAVVIDDHMMEITHVLRGEEHLSNTPKQIQVYKYFGWEVPTFGHMTIIINENGKKLSKRDHNILQFMSQYRELGYLPEAIFNFILLLGWTPNSEKEFFTLEEAKKEFDPSRMSSSPSMFDQHKLNWMNGQYIKKLSDEEYLKFIKPYLAKAVNIDEFNDEKLLFLANMFKEQIQYGEEI
;
A
#
# COMPACT_ATOMS: atom_id res chain seq x y z
N MET A 1 -26.40 -7.31 17.59
CA MET A 1 -25.04 -7.67 17.13
C MET A 1 -24.16 -6.51 17.52
N GLU A 2 -23.10 -6.74 18.30
CA GLU A 2 -22.11 -5.69 18.55
C GLU A 2 -21.52 -5.28 17.20
N GLU A 3 -21.48 -3.99 16.93
CA GLU A 3 -20.89 -3.45 15.71
C GLU A 3 -19.37 -3.74 15.73
N LYS A 4 -18.85 -4.46 14.75
CA LYS A 4 -17.42 -4.78 14.70
C LYS A 4 -16.61 -3.50 14.67
N LYS A 5 -15.60 -3.40 15.53
CA LYS A 5 -14.65 -2.29 15.52
C LYS A 5 -14.01 -2.18 14.14
N VAL A 6 -13.97 -0.97 13.58
CA VAL A 6 -13.28 -0.70 12.32
C VAL A 6 -11.79 -1.04 12.46
N ARG A 7 -11.27 -1.85 11.56
CA ARG A 7 -9.85 -2.18 11.45
C ARG A 7 -9.40 -2.05 10.00
N VAL A 8 -8.40 -1.25 9.80
CA VAL A 8 -7.79 -0.97 8.50
C VAL A 8 -6.29 -1.22 8.55
N ARG A 9 -5.65 -1.33 7.39
CA ARG A 9 -4.21 -1.55 7.34
C ARG A 9 -3.53 -0.78 6.21
N TYR A 10 -2.32 -0.34 6.48
CA TYR A 10 -1.32 -0.08 5.47
C TYR A 10 -0.37 -1.29 5.48
N ALA A 11 -0.26 -1.96 4.34
CA ALA A 11 0.44 -3.24 4.23
C ALA A 11 1.49 -3.19 3.10
N PRO A 12 2.61 -2.48 3.32
CA PRO A 12 3.61 -2.31 2.29
C PRO A 12 4.51 -3.53 2.16
N SER A 13 5.00 -3.77 0.93
CA SER A 13 6.20 -4.57 0.73
C SER A 13 7.45 -3.75 1.07
N PRO A 14 8.45 -4.31 1.76
CA PRO A 14 9.68 -3.59 2.13
C PRO A 14 10.65 -3.50 0.94
N THR A 15 10.14 -3.19 -0.25
CA THR A 15 10.89 -3.13 -1.52
C THR A 15 11.48 -1.77 -1.81
N GLY A 16 11.45 -0.86 -0.85
CA GLY A 16 11.98 0.51 -0.96
C GLY A 16 11.46 1.43 0.13
N PHE A 17 11.73 2.73 -0.06
CA PHE A 17 11.35 3.80 0.86
C PHE A 17 9.91 4.25 0.65
N LEU A 18 9.36 4.97 1.62
CA LEU A 18 8.00 5.48 1.55
C LEU A 18 7.88 6.57 0.46
N HIS A 19 7.13 6.25 -0.59
CA HIS A 19 6.82 7.22 -1.65
C HIS A 19 5.47 7.91 -1.38
N ILE A 20 5.22 9.02 -2.08
CA ILE A 20 4.03 9.85 -1.86
C ILE A 20 2.70 9.08 -1.99
N GLY A 21 2.60 8.14 -2.92
CA GLY A 21 1.41 7.30 -3.08
C GLY A 21 1.20 6.34 -1.89
N GLY A 22 2.29 5.79 -1.35
CA GLY A 22 2.26 4.98 -0.13
C GLY A 22 1.87 5.80 1.09
N ALA A 23 2.45 7.00 1.24
CA ALA A 23 2.12 7.93 2.32
C ALA A 23 0.64 8.34 2.27
N ARG A 24 0.08 8.60 1.07
CA ARG A 24 -1.36 8.88 0.89
C ARG A 24 -2.22 7.70 1.29
N SER A 25 -1.84 6.49 0.88
CA SER A 25 -2.58 5.28 1.23
C SER A 25 -2.58 5.05 2.74
N ALA A 26 -1.43 5.22 3.39
CA ALA A 26 -1.33 5.12 4.84
C ALA A 26 -2.15 6.20 5.56
N LEU A 27 -2.09 7.45 5.09
CA LEU A 27 -2.83 8.57 5.66
C LEU A 27 -4.34 8.32 5.60
N PHE A 28 -4.89 7.90 4.46
CA PHE A 28 -6.35 7.70 4.34
C PHE A 28 -6.84 6.52 5.16
N ASN A 29 -6.06 5.43 5.27
CA ASN A 29 -6.35 4.37 6.22
C ASN A 29 -6.33 4.85 7.66
N TYR A 30 -5.30 5.63 8.04
CA TYR A 30 -5.20 6.20 9.38
C TYR A 30 -6.38 7.10 9.71
N LEU A 31 -6.74 8.04 8.83
CA LEU A 31 -7.88 8.94 9.04
C LEU A 31 -9.21 8.18 9.10
N TYR A 32 -9.37 7.15 8.25
CA TYR A 32 -10.53 6.27 8.31
C TYR A 32 -10.66 5.58 9.67
N ALA A 33 -9.57 4.97 10.15
CA ALA A 33 -9.56 4.36 11.48
C ALA A 33 -9.93 5.38 12.57
N LYS A 34 -9.27 6.53 12.59
CA LYS A 34 -9.47 7.54 13.65
C LYS A 34 -10.87 8.16 13.61
N ARG A 35 -11.45 8.34 12.43
CA ARG A 35 -12.83 8.83 12.25
C ARG A 35 -13.87 7.92 12.90
N TYR A 36 -13.65 6.61 12.85
CA TYR A 36 -14.57 5.59 13.36
C TYR A 36 -14.09 4.92 14.65
N ASN A 37 -13.18 5.52 15.39
CA ASN A 37 -12.58 4.98 16.63
C ASN A 37 -12.02 3.56 16.44
N GLY A 38 -11.50 3.27 15.27
CA GLY A 38 -10.94 2.00 14.86
C GLY A 38 -9.43 1.89 15.06
N ASP A 39 -8.86 0.78 14.60
CA ASP A 39 -7.43 0.50 14.65
C ASP A 39 -6.79 0.64 13.27
N PHE A 40 -5.63 1.28 13.22
CA PHE A 40 -4.76 1.35 12.06
C PHE A 40 -3.57 0.41 12.25
N VAL A 41 -3.48 -0.60 11.38
CA VAL A 41 -2.46 -1.66 11.43
C VAL A 41 -1.39 -1.42 10.37
N PHE A 42 -0.13 -1.57 10.76
CA PHE A 42 1.00 -1.65 9.84
C PHE A 42 1.46 -3.10 9.74
N ARG A 43 1.33 -3.70 8.54
CA ARG A 43 1.74 -5.09 8.25
C ARG A 43 2.76 -5.11 7.13
N VAL A 44 3.80 -5.93 7.26
CA VAL A 44 4.88 -6.06 6.27
C VAL A 44 4.59 -7.24 5.35
N GLU A 45 4.49 -6.97 4.05
CA GLU A 45 4.28 -7.97 3.01
C GLU A 45 5.60 -8.29 2.30
N ASP A 46 6.41 -9.16 2.93
CA ASP A 46 7.80 -9.48 2.57
C ASP A 46 7.98 -10.79 1.80
N THR A 47 6.90 -11.32 1.23
CA THR A 47 6.91 -12.59 0.45
C THR A 47 7.65 -12.51 -0.89
N ASP A 48 7.99 -11.33 -1.37
CA ASP A 48 8.88 -11.11 -2.51
C ASP A 48 10.32 -10.87 -2.03
N ILE A 49 10.97 -11.98 -1.64
CA ILE A 49 12.28 -11.95 -0.96
C ILE A 49 13.35 -11.25 -1.81
N GLU A 50 13.33 -11.45 -3.14
CA GLU A 50 14.34 -10.91 -4.05
C GLU A 50 14.31 -9.38 -4.16
N ARG A 51 13.14 -8.79 -3.93
CA ARG A 51 12.92 -7.34 -4.02
C ARG A 51 12.98 -6.63 -2.67
N ASN A 52 13.09 -7.36 -1.57
CA ASN A 52 13.17 -6.77 -0.24
C ASN A 52 14.47 -5.97 -0.08
N VAL A 53 14.36 -4.75 0.43
CA VAL A 53 15.48 -3.84 0.67
C VAL A 53 15.76 -3.80 2.16
N LYS A 54 17.04 -4.00 2.53
CA LYS A 54 17.46 -3.90 3.94
C LYS A 54 17.15 -2.51 4.49
N GLY A 55 16.45 -2.46 5.63
CA GLY A 55 16.03 -1.21 6.26
C GLY A 55 14.78 -0.57 5.64
N GLY A 56 14.17 -1.18 4.60
CA GLY A 56 12.98 -0.64 3.96
C GLY A 56 11.77 -0.57 4.87
N GLU A 57 11.54 -1.59 5.71
CA GLU A 57 10.48 -1.60 6.74
C GLU A 57 10.67 -0.45 7.74
N GLU A 58 11.86 -0.35 8.33
CA GLU A 58 12.19 0.67 9.32
C GLU A 58 12.07 2.08 8.75
N SER A 59 12.57 2.29 7.54
CA SER A 59 12.48 3.59 6.86
C SER A 59 11.04 4.01 6.62
N GLN A 60 10.19 3.10 6.12
CA GLN A 60 8.78 3.41 5.89
C GLN A 60 8.05 3.75 7.19
N LEU A 61 8.30 2.99 8.25
CA LEU A 61 7.67 3.24 9.54
C LEU A 61 8.11 4.58 10.16
N ASN A 62 9.41 4.89 10.08
CA ASN A 62 9.96 6.17 10.53
C ASN A 62 9.39 7.37 9.76
N ASP A 63 9.23 7.24 8.45
CA ASP A 63 8.64 8.30 7.63
C ASP A 63 7.14 8.50 7.93
N LEU A 64 6.38 7.42 8.19
CA LEU A 64 5.00 7.54 8.67
C LEU A 64 4.92 8.23 10.03
N MET A 65 5.77 7.84 10.97
CA MET A 65 5.83 8.47 12.30
C MET A 65 6.20 9.95 12.21
N TRP A 66 7.13 10.32 11.31
CA TRP A 66 7.48 11.71 11.04
C TRP A 66 6.27 12.52 10.53
N LEU A 67 5.40 11.92 9.71
CA LEU A 67 4.14 12.54 9.26
C LEU A 67 3.03 12.56 10.33
N GLY A 68 3.28 12.03 11.52
CA GLY A 68 2.28 11.87 12.58
C GLY A 68 1.32 10.69 12.37
N ILE A 69 1.57 9.84 11.39
CA ILE A 69 0.75 8.65 11.08
C ILE A 69 1.26 7.47 11.91
N ILE A 70 0.78 7.36 13.14
CA ILE A 70 1.28 6.37 14.11
C ILE A 70 0.35 5.14 14.10
N PRO A 71 0.85 3.96 13.72
CA PRO A 71 0.08 2.73 13.79
C PRO A 71 -0.31 2.36 15.23
N ASP A 72 -1.52 1.85 15.40
CA ASP A 72 -1.96 1.26 16.67
C ASP A 72 -1.27 -0.08 16.91
N GLU A 73 -1.03 -0.83 15.83
CA GLU A 73 -0.34 -2.12 15.82
C GLU A 73 0.68 -2.20 14.67
N SER A 74 1.84 -2.79 14.96
CA SER A 74 2.93 -2.95 14.00
C SER A 74 3.91 -4.05 14.45
N PRO A 75 4.93 -4.43 13.65
CA PRO A 75 6.01 -5.30 14.12
C PRO A 75 6.73 -4.78 15.38
N LEU A 76 6.78 -3.46 15.59
CA LEU A 76 7.39 -2.84 16.78
C LEU A 76 6.43 -2.73 17.97
N LYS A 77 5.13 -2.79 17.71
CA LYS A 77 4.07 -2.72 18.74
C LYS A 77 3.02 -3.78 18.43
N PRO A 78 3.37 -5.06 18.57
CA PRO A 78 2.46 -6.13 18.22
C PRO A 78 1.35 -6.31 19.25
N ASN A 79 0.13 -6.58 18.75
CA ASN A 79 -0.95 -7.12 19.53
C ASN A 79 -0.83 -8.66 19.51
N PRO A 80 -0.66 -9.35 20.65
CA PRO A 80 -0.48 -10.80 20.70
C PRO A 80 -1.60 -11.60 20.01
N LYS A 81 -2.81 -11.06 19.95
CA LYS A 81 -3.96 -11.70 19.28
C LYS A 81 -3.72 -11.88 17.79
N TYR A 82 -3.01 -10.95 17.14
CA TYR A 82 -2.89 -10.87 15.68
C TYR A 82 -1.46 -11.10 15.17
N ALA A 83 -0.47 -11.08 16.06
CA ALA A 83 0.93 -11.32 15.72
C ALA A 83 1.13 -12.70 15.05
N PRO A 84 2.19 -12.83 14.21
CA PRO A 84 3.18 -11.83 13.83
C PRO A 84 2.70 -10.90 12.70
N TYR A 85 3.40 -9.75 12.50
CA TYR A 85 3.03 -8.71 11.53
C TYR A 85 3.90 -8.71 10.26
N ARG A 86 4.77 -9.72 10.06
CA ARG A 86 5.52 -9.97 8.83
C ARG A 86 5.04 -11.25 8.20
N GLN A 87 4.80 -11.25 6.89
CA GLN A 87 4.23 -12.41 6.19
C GLN A 87 5.15 -13.63 6.23
N MET A 88 6.47 -13.45 6.11
CA MET A 88 7.41 -14.56 6.18
C MET A 88 7.44 -15.27 7.54
N GLU A 89 6.97 -14.62 8.59
CA GLU A 89 6.80 -15.24 9.93
C GLU A 89 5.49 -16.04 10.06
N ARG A 90 4.64 -16.06 9.02
CA ARG A 90 3.30 -16.67 9.02
C ARG A 90 3.15 -17.85 8.05
N LEU A 91 4.25 -18.38 7.50
CA LEU A 91 4.23 -19.40 6.44
C LEU A 91 3.40 -20.64 6.80
N GLU A 92 3.49 -21.14 8.03
CA GLU A 92 2.70 -22.28 8.49
C GLU A 92 1.19 -22.04 8.38
N THR A 93 0.76 -20.82 8.67
CA THR A 93 -0.64 -20.42 8.54
C THR A 93 -1.10 -20.50 7.07
N TYR A 94 -0.31 -19.99 6.14
CA TYR A 94 -0.65 -20.06 4.71
C TYR A 94 -0.68 -21.49 4.21
N HIS A 95 0.27 -22.33 4.60
CA HIS A 95 0.28 -23.74 4.26
C HIS A 95 -0.97 -24.45 4.76
N LYS A 96 -1.39 -24.22 6.00
CA LYS A 96 -2.61 -24.78 6.58
C LYS A 96 -3.84 -24.46 5.73
N TYR A 97 -4.02 -23.20 5.37
CA TYR A 97 -5.18 -22.77 4.59
C TYR A 97 -5.12 -23.22 3.13
N ALA A 98 -3.93 -23.25 2.52
CA ALA A 98 -3.76 -23.77 1.16
C ALA A 98 -4.09 -25.27 1.10
N ASN A 99 -3.60 -26.07 2.04
CA ASN A 99 -3.90 -27.49 2.14
C ASN A 99 -5.40 -27.73 2.34
N TRP A 100 -6.05 -26.94 3.19
CA TRP A 100 -7.50 -27.03 3.36
C TRP A 100 -8.25 -26.80 2.04
N LEU A 101 -7.85 -25.83 1.23
CA LEU A 101 -8.45 -25.59 -0.10
C LEU A 101 -8.25 -26.80 -1.05
N VAL A 102 -7.11 -27.45 -0.99
CA VAL A 102 -6.84 -28.66 -1.80
C VAL A 102 -7.74 -29.82 -1.33
N GLU A 103 -7.80 -30.06 -0.03
CA GLU A 103 -8.62 -31.14 0.58
C GLU A 103 -10.11 -30.98 0.27
N HIS A 104 -10.59 -29.72 0.12
CA HIS A 104 -11.99 -29.43 -0.19
C HIS A 104 -12.28 -29.25 -1.70
N GLY A 105 -11.27 -29.48 -2.56
CA GLY A 105 -11.41 -29.41 -4.02
C GLY A 105 -11.52 -28.00 -4.60
N TYR A 106 -11.18 -26.96 -3.82
CA TYR A 106 -11.11 -25.56 -4.26
C TYR A 106 -9.76 -25.18 -4.85
N ALA A 107 -8.73 -26.00 -4.64
CA ALA A 107 -7.41 -25.83 -5.19
C ALA A 107 -6.81 -27.19 -5.58
N TYR A 108 -5.73 -27.17 -6.34
CA TYR A 108 -5.05 -28.39 -6.80
C TYR A 108 -3.57 -28.16 -7.02
N GLU A 109 -2.80 -29.26 -6.97
CA GLU A 109 -1.37 -29.27 -7.26
C GLU A 109 -1.14 -29.12 -8.76
N CYS A 110 -0.22 -28.22 -9.14
CA CYS A 110 0.19 -28.01 -10.52
C CYS A 110 1.70 -28.25 -10.64
N TYR A 111 2.08 -29.21 -11.47
CA TYR A 111 3.44 -29.65 -11.71
C TYR A 111 4.07 -29.08 -12.99
N CYS A 112 3.36 -28.21 -13.73
CA CYS A 112 3.90 -27.62 -14.95
C CYS A 112 5.16 -26.82 -14.66
N ASN A 113 6.17 -27.02 -15.50
CA ASN A 113 7.34 -26.18 -15.55
C ASN A 113 7.12 -24.90 -16.41
N GLU A 114 8.11 -24.03 -16.46
CA GLU A 114 8.01 -22.78 -17.19
C GLU A 114 7.85 -22.99 -18.71
N GLU A 115 8.60 -23.96 -19.27
CA GLU A 115 8.54 -24.30 -20.70
C GLU A 115 7.14 -24.79 -21.12
N GLU A 116 6.50 -25.63 -20.30
CA GLU A 116 5.16 -26.14 -20.54
C GLU A 116 4.11 -25.00 -20.47
N LEU A 117 4.28 -24.08 -19.50
CA LEU A 117 3.40 -22.92 -19.36
C LEU A 117 3.56 -21.93 -20.53
N ASP A 118 4.78 -21.73 -21.01
CA ASP A 118 5.09 -20.90 -22.16
C ASP A 118 4.53 -21.50 -23.44
N ALA A 119 4.73 -22.79 -23.69
CA ALA A 119 4.17 -23.49 -24.84
C ALA A 119 2.64 -23.40 -24.86
N SER A 120 1.98 -23.55 -23.69
CA SER A 120 0.53 -23.39 -23.61
C SER A 120 0.08 -21.96 -23.95
N ARG A 121 0.81 -20.94 -23.47
CA ARG A 121 0.54 -19.52 -23.78
C ARG A 121 0.70 -19.24 -25.29
N GLU A 122 1.78 -19.70 -25.89
CA GLU A 122 2.05 -19.53 -27.32
C GLU A 122 0.97 -20.20 -28.19
N ALA A 123 0.56 -21.42 -27.83
CA ALA A 123 -0.52 -22.11 -28.51
C ALA A 123 -1.87 -21.36 -28.41
N GLN A 124 -2.14 -20.69 -27.32
CA GLN A 124 -3.33 -19.85 -27.15
C GLN A 124 -3.24 -18.59 -28.01
N TYR A 125 -2.08 -17.90 -28.04
CA TYR A 125 -1.85 -16.75 -28.93
C TYR A 125 -2.00 -17.14 -30.41
N ALA A 126 -1.48 -18.29 -30.83
CA ALA A 126 -1.61 -18.78 -32.20
C ALA A 126 -3.07 -19.04 -32.61
N ARG A 127 -3.95 -19.30 -31.63
CA ARG A 127 -5.41 -19.42 -31.82
C ARG A 127 -6.17 -18.11 -31.74
N GLY A 128 -5.46 -16.97 -31.61
CA GLY A 128 -6.07 -15.65 -31.54
C GLY A 128 -6.59 -15.24 -30.14
N ILE A 129 -6.21 -15.96 -29.08
CA ILE A 129 -6.58 -15.61 -27.70
C ILE A 129 -5.60 -14.53 -27.21
N ASN A 130 -6.09 -13.30 -27.06
CA ASN A 130 -5.23 -12.15 -26.66
C ASN A 130 -4.83 -12.15 -25.18
N ALA A 131 -5.57 -12.83 -24.33
CA ALA A 131 -5.30 -12.96 -22.89
C ALA A 131 -5.25 -14.44 -22.48
N PRO A 132 -4.14 -15.15 -22.76
CA PRO A 132 -4.02 -16.57 -22.46
C PRO A 132 -4.05 -16.81 -20.94
N LYS A 133 -4.68 -17.93 -20.56
CA LYS A 133 -4.81 -18.34 -19.16
C LYS A 133 -4.21 -19.73 -19.00
N TYR A 134 -4.07 -20.14 -17.73
CA TYR A 134 -3.72 -21.52 -17.46
C TYR A 134 -4.82 -22.47 -17.97
N ASP A 135 -4.42 -23.44 -18.76
CA ASP A 135 -5.31 -24.38 -19.49
C ASP A 135 -5.85 -25.53 -18.62
N ARG A 136 -5.58 -25.49 -17.32
CA ARG A 136 -5.99 -26.53 -16.35
C ARG A 136 -5.38 -27.92 -16.61
N HIS A 137 -4.24 -27.98 -17.28
CA HIS A 137 -3.55 -29.23 -17.58
C HIS A 137 -3.46 -30.15 -16.34
N CYS A 138 -3.07 -29.62 -15.18
CA CYS A 138 -2.90 -30.41 -13.96
C CYS A 138 -4.19 -30.64 -13.15
N LEU A 139 -5.33 -30.06 -13.54
CA LEU A 139 -6.57 -30.17 -12.76
C LEU A 139 -7.08 -31.61 -12.63
N HIS A 140 -6.83 -32.44 -13.63
CA HIS A 140 -7.37 -33.81 -13.73
C HIS A 140 -6.29 -34.88 -13.65
N LEU A 141 -5.08 -34.53 -13.16
CA LEU A 141 -4.00 -35.51 -12.98
C LEU A 141 -4.42 -36.61 -11.98
N THR A 142 -4.17 -37.86 -12.38
CA THR A 142 -4.28 -38.99 -11.48
C THR A 142 -3.13 -39.01 -10.48
N GLU A 143 -3.27 -39.73 -9.37
CA GLU A 143 -2.17 -39.88 -8.40
C GLU A 143 -0.93 -40.56 -9.00
N GLU A 144 -1.10 -41.43 -9.98
CA GLU A 144 0.00 -42.09 -10.71
C GLU A 144 0.80 -41.05 -11.52
N GLU A 145 0.11 -40.14 -12.20
CA GLU A 145 0.73 -39.03 -12.96
C GLU A 145 1.44 -38.05 -12.03
N LYS A 146 0.83 -37.67 -10.93
CA LYS A 146 1.46 -36.83 -9.91
C LYS A 146 2.72 -37.48 -9.33
N GLU A 147 2.65 -38.78 -9.03
CA GLU A 147 3.80 -39.54 -8.51
C GLU A 147 4.94 -39.61 -9.53
N LYS A 148 4.64 -39.72 -10.83
CA LYS A 148 5.64 -39.62 -11.90
C LYS A 148 6.36 -38.27 -11.85
N TYR A 149 5.63 -37.16 -11.77
CA TYR A 149 6.24 -35.83 -11.65
C TYR A 149 7.09 -35.66 -10.38
N ARG A 150 6.63 -36.21 -9.24
CA ARG A 150 7.41 -36.23 -7.99
C ARG A 150 8.72 -36.98 -8.15
N LYS A 151 8.72 -38.15 -8.83
CA LYS A 151 9.92 -38.95 -9.14
C LYS A 151 10.88 -38.22 -10.10
N GLU A 152 10.37 -37.36 -10.98
CA GLU A 152 11.14 -36.47 -11.81
C GLU A 152 11.76 -35.29 -11.01
N GLY A 153 11.47 -35.17 -9.72
CA GLY A 153 11.95 -34.11 -8.85
C GLY A 153 11.16 -32.80 -8.95
N ARG A 154 10.02 -32.81 -9.62
CA ARG A 154 9.16 -31.62 -9.73
C ARG A 154 8.45 -31.36 -8.40
N LYS A 155 8.51 -30.10 -7.95
CA LYS A 155 7.76 -29.60 -6.79
C LYS A 155 6.53 -28.89 -7.27
N PRO A 156 5.30 -29.25 -6.82
CA PRO A 156 4.10 -28.59 -7.26
C PRO A 156 3.97 -27.17 -6.68
N CYS A 157 3.38 -26.28 -7.44
CA CYS A 157 2.70 -25.13 -6.89
C CYS A 157 1.22 -25.48 -6.64
N ILE A 158 0.52 -24.69 -5.83
CA ILE A 158 -0.92 -24.87 -5.60
C ILE A 158 -1.67 -23.78 -6.36
N ARG A 159 -2.64 -24.18 -7.18
CA ARG A 159 -3.52 -23.27 -7.92
C ARG A 159 -4.92 -23.27 -7.34
N LEU A 160 -5.51 -22.08 -7.21
CA LEU A 160 -6.93 -21.93 -6.92
C LEU A 160 -7.75 -22.29 -8.17
N LYS A 161 -8.74 -23.12 -7.99
CA LYS A 161 -9.69 -23.52 -9.03
C LYS A 161 -10.83 -22.50 -9.06
N LEU A 162 -11.00 -21.79 -10.15
CA LEU A 162 -12.10 -20.86 -10.31
C LEU A 162 -13.31 -21.57 -10.95
N GLN A 163 -14.49 -21.12 -10.56
CA GLN A 163 -15.74 -21.53 -11.19
C GLN A 163 -15.91 -20.78 -12.50
N ASP A 164 -16.16 -21.50 -13.59
CA ASP A 164 -16.36 -20.90 -14.91
C ASP A 164 -17.67 -20.12 -14.98
N HIS A 165 -17.73 -19.12 -15.85
CA HIS A 165 -18.90 -18.31 -16.17
C HIS A 165 -19.53 -17.63 -14.95
N MET A 166 -18.71 -17.27 -13.96
CA MET A 166 -19.17 -16.61 -12.74
C MET A 166 -18.72 -15.15 -12.72
N ASP A 167 -19.70 -14.28 -12.48
CA ASP A 167 -19.43 -12.86 -12.21
C ASP A 167 -19.13 -12.64 -10.72
N ILE A 168 -18.11 -11.83 -10.46
CA ILE A 168 -17.76 -11.34 -9.13
C ILE A 168 -18.06 -9.86 -9.10
N THR A 169 -19.13 -9.50 -8.40
CA THR A 169 -19.54 -8.11 -8.20
C THR A 169 -19.33 -7.70 -6.76
N PHE A 170 -18.79 -6.51 -6.56
CA PHE A 170 -18.63 -5.88 -5.25
C PHE A 170 -18.85 -4.37 -5.33
N ASN A 171 -19.21 -3.75 -4.20
CA ASN A 171 -19.35 -2.31 -4.08
C ASN A 171 -18.06 -1.73 -3.51
N ASP A 172 -17.38 -0.94 -4.33
CA ASP A 172 -16.19 -0.22 -3.93
C ASP A 172 -16.56 1.13 -3.32
N LEU A 173 -15.94 1.52 -2.21
CA LEU A 173 -16.24 2.77 -1.50
C LEU A 173 -16.05 4.04 -2.36
N ILE A 174 -15.14 3.97 -3.35
CA ILE A 174 -14.76 5.13 -4.17
C ILE A 174 -15.33 5.02 -5.58
N ARG A 175 -15.38 3.79 -6.13
CA ARG A 175 -15.73 3.55 -7.54
C ARG A 175 -17.16 3.07 -7.74
N GLY A 176 -17.89 2.78 -6.64
CA GLY A 176 -19.22 2.19 -6.72
C GLY A 176 -19.17 0.72 -7.14
N GLN A 177 -20.18 0.26 -7.86
CA GLN A 177 -20.28 -1.14 -8.25
C GLN A 177 -19.26 -1.51 -9.33
N VAL A 178 -18.49 -2.59 -9.09
CA VAL A 178 -17.48 -3.15 -10.01
C VAL A 178 -17.77 -4.64 -10.21
N THR A 179 -17.70 -5.10 -11.45
CA THR A 179 -17.92 -6.50 -11.82
C THR A 179 -16.76 -7.03 -12.67
N PHE A 180 -16.31 -8.23 -12.35
CA PHE A 180 -15.35 -9.01 -13.14
C PHE A 180 -15.91 -10.39 -13.41
N ASN A 181 -15.57 -10.98 -14.57
CA ASN A 181 -15.92 -12.37 -14.87
C ASN A 181 -14.73 -13.29 -14.61
N ASN A 182 -14.97 -14.46 -14.01
CA ASN A 182 -13.93 -15.45 -13.73
C ASN A 182 -13.24 -15.95 -15.00
N ASP A 183 -13.96 -15.96 -16.12
CA ASP A 183 -13.38 -16.35 -17.41
C ASP A 183 -12.28 -15.40 -17.86
N ASP A 184 -12.22 -14.17 -17.34
CA ASP A 184 -11.13 -13.24 -17.61
C ASP A 184 -9.95 -13.44 -16.68
N ILE A 185 -10.11 -14.14 -15.57
CA ILE A 185 -9.07 -14.32 -14.54
C ILE A 185 -8.32 -15.66 -14.73
N GLY A 186 -9.06 -16.77 -14.83
CA GLY A 186 -8.51 -18.14 -14.87
C GLY A 186 -7.90 -18.61 -13.54
N ASP A 187 -7.59 -19.90 -13.47
CA ASP A 187 -6.97 -20.49 -12.26
C ASP A 187 -5.58 -19.90 -12.01
N TRP A 188 -5.31 -19.47 -10.78
CA TRP A 188 -4.09 -18.76 -10.43
C TRP A 188 -3.36 -19.39 -9.24
N VAL A 189 -2.04 -19.21 -9.17
CA VAL A 189 -1.18 -19.79 -8.13
C VAL A 189 -1.43 -19.09 -6.79
N ILE A 190 -1.78 -19.86 -5.76
CA ILE A 190 -1.89 -19.40 -4.37
C ILE A 190 -0.62 -19.66 -3.58
N MET A 191 0.04 -20.82 -3.81
CA MET A 191 1.32 -21.17 -3.21
C MET A 191 2.34 -21.51 -4.28
N LYS A 192 3.50 -20.89 -4.24
CA LYS A 192 4.62 -21.19 -5.15
C LYS A 192 5.26 -22.54 -4.80
N SER A 193 5.98 -23.14 -5.73
CA SER A 193 6.68 -24.42 -5.52
C SER A 193 7.78 -24.37 -4.45
N ASN A 194 8.24 -23.17 -4.08
CA ASN A 194 9.16 -22.94 -2.97
C ASN A 194 8.48 -22.80 -1.60
N GLY A 195 7.17 -22.99 -1.53
CA GLY A 195 6.38 -22.91 -0.30
C GLY A 195 6.02 -21.50 0.15
N ILE A 196 6.29 -20.47 -0.65
CA ILE A 196 5.93 -19.09 -0.34
C ILE A 196 4.58 -18.76 -1.00
N PRO A 197 3.62 -18.15 -0.27
CA PRO A 197 2.34 -17.75 -0.84
C PRO A 197 2.52 -16.62 -1.87
N THR A 198 1.56 -16.54 -2.80
CA THR A 198 1.43 -15.35 -3.64
C THR A 198 0.74 -14.22 -2.87
N TYR A 199 0.96 -12.99 -3.31
CA TYR A 199 0.37 -11.79 -2.72
C TYR A 199 -1.15 -11.94 -2.49
N ASN A 200 -1.91 -12.31 -3.53
CA ASN A 200 -3.37 -12.36 -3.45
C ASN A 200 -3.90 -13.39 -2.46
N PHE A 201 -3.14 -14.43 -2.16
CA PHE A 201 -3.51 -15.42 -1.15
C PHE A 201 -3.12 -14.98 0.26
N ALA A 202 -1.86 -14.57 0.44
CA ALA A 202 -1.36 -14.15 1.76
C ALA A 202 -2.18 -13.01 2.34
N VAL A 203 -2.49 -11.97 1.53
CA VAL A 203 -3.23 -10.80 1.99
C VAL A 203 -4.64 -11.15 2.50
N VAL A 204 -5.32 -12.11 1.88
CA VAL A 204 -6.67 -12.55 2.33
C VAL A 204 -6.60 -13.25 3.67
N ILE A 205 -5.64 -14.18 3.82
CA ILE A 205 -5.46 -14.91 5.08
C ILE A 205 -5.14 -13.92 6.21
N ASP A 206 -4.24 -12.97 5.95
CA ASP A 206 -3.84 -11.99 6.95
C ASP A 206 -4.97 -11.02 7.30
N ASP A 207 -5.66 -10.49 6.29
CA ASP A 207 -6.77 -9.56 6.51
C ASP A 207 -7.90 -10.24 7.31
N HIS A 208 -8.19 -11.51 7.04
CA HIS A 208 -9.14 -12.29 7.84
C HIS A 208 -8.65 -12.52 9.27
N MET A 209 -7.42 -13.04 9.42
CA MET A 209 -6.84 -13.36 10.74
C MET A 209 -6.62 -12.13 11.63
N MET A 210 -6.40 -10.96 11.02
CA MET A 210 -6.26 -9.67 11.70
C MET A 210 -7.58 -8.92 11.83
N GLU A 211 -8.71 -9.55 11.45
CA GLU A 211 -10.06 -8.97 11.53
C GLU A 211 -10.17 -7.61 10.81
N ILE A 212 -9.49 -7.47 9.66
CA ILE A 212 -9.55 -6.27 8.85
C ILE A 212 -10.95 -6.11 8.25
N THR A 213 -11.58 -4.98 8.48
CA THR A 213 -12.95 -4.68 8.04
C THR A 213 -13.00 -3.89 6.74
N HIS A 214 -11.98 -3.05 6.49
CA HIS A 214 -11.90 -2.19 5.30
C HIS A 214 -10.50 -2.22 4.72
N VAL A 215 -10.43 -2.29 3.39
CA VAL A 215 -9.21 -2.38 2.60
C VAL A 215 -9.14 -1.19 1.66
N LEU A 216 -8.51 -0.09 2.13
CA LEU A 216 -8.25 1.09 1.32
C LEU A 216 -6.84 0.99 0.72
N ARG A 217 -6.73 1.04 -0.62
CA ARG A 217 -5.46 0.85 -1.33
C ARG A 217 -5.49 1.52 -2.71
N GLY A 218 -4.36 1.55 -3.42
CA GLY A 218 -4.29 2.11 -4.76
C GLY A 218 -5.09 1.29 -5.79
N GLU A 219 -5.58 1.93 -6.82
CA GLU A 219 -6.40 1.31 -7.89
C GLU A 219 -5.65 0.28 -8.73
N GLU A 220 -4.33 0.25 -8.68
CA GLU A 220 -3.50 -0.80 -9.29
C GLU A 220 -3.83 -2.19 -8.74
N HIS A 221 -4.47 -2.27 -7.59
CA HIS A 221 -4.95 -3.51 -6.97
C HIS A 221 -6.39 -3.87 -7.33
N LEU A 222 -7.09 -3.06 -8.12
CA LEU A 222 -8.50 -3.30 -8.45
C LEU A 222 -8.72 -4.66 -9.12
N SER A 223 -7.86 -5.04 -10.07
CA SER A 223 -7.91 -6.34 -10.74
C SER A 223 -7.50 -7.53 -9.85
N ASN A 224 -6.91 -7.28 -8.69
CA ASN A 224 -6.60 -8.30 -7.69
C ASN A 224 -7.82 -8.65 -6.82
N THR A 225 -8.73 -7.70 -6.65
CA THR A 225 -9.87 -7.82 -5.74
C THR A 225 -10.77 -9.02 -6.04
N PRO A 226 -11.15 -9.33 -7.29
CA PRO A 226 -11.98 -10.51 -7.56
C PRO A 226 -11.29 -11.84 -7.18
N LYS A 227 -9.95 -11.93 -7.36
CA LYS A 227 -9.17 -13.11 -6.91
C LYS A 227 -9.27 -13.29 -5.39
N GLN A 228 -9.16 -12.18 -4.66
CA GLN A 228 -9.21 -12.18 -3.20
C GLN A 228 -10.62 -12.50 -2.70
N ILE A 229 -11.66 -11.90 -3.27
CA ILE A 229 -13.07 -12.20 -2.94
C ILE A 229 -13.37 -13.68 -3.11
N GLN A 230 -12.82 -14.33 -4.13
CA GLN A 230 -13.02 -15.75 -4.37
C GLN A 230 -12.46 -16.61 -3.23
N VAL A 231 -11.29 -16.24 -2.69
CA VAL A 231 -10.69 -16.93 -1.54
C VAL A 231 -11.58 -16.76 -0.30
N TYR A 232 -12.07 -15.55 -0.01
CA TYR A 232 -13.03 -15.32 1.08
C TYR A 232 -14.27 -16.20 0.95
N LYS A 233 -14.84 -16.30 -0.27
CA LYS A 233 -16.02 -17.10 -0.55
C LYS A 233 -15.79 -18.61 -0.32
N TYR A 234 -14.64 -19.14 -0.72
CA TYR A 234 -14.33 -20.55 -0.53
C TYR A 234 -14.18 -20.94 0.93
N PHE A 235 -13.70 -20.02 1.77
CA PHE A 235 -13.65 -20.22 3.22
C PHE A 235 -14.98 -19.89 3.93
N GLY A 236 -15.95 -19.32 3.22
CA GLY A 236 -17.19 -18.83 3.86
C GLY A 236 -16.95 -17.63 4.78
N TRP A 237 -15.88 -16.86 4.56
CA TRP A 237 -15.53 -15.70 5.36
C TRP A 237 -16.25 -14.45 4.87
N GLU A 238 -16.45 -13.52 5.81
CA GLU A 238 -16.96 -12.19 5.48
C GLU A 238 -15.92 -11.41 4.64
N VAL A 239 -16.37 -10.85 3.53
CA VAL A 239 -15.53 -10.06 2.64
C VAL A 239 -15.41 -8.65 3.22
N PRO A 240 -14.19 -8.10 3.39
CA PRO A 240 -14.03 -6.72 3.85
C PRO A 240 -14.57 -5.74 2.80
N THR A 241 -14.88 -4.53 3.23
CA THR A 241 -15.24 -3.44 2.32
C THR A 241 -13.98 -2.94 1.63
N PHE A 242 -13.98 -2.91 0.28
CA PHE A 242 -12.88 -2.40 -0.52
C PHE A 242 -13.07 -0.94 -0.91
N GLY A 243 -11.97 -0.20 -1.00
CA GLY A 243 -11.93 1.15 -1.57
C GLY A 243 -10.62 1.34 -2.34
N HIS A 244 -10.73 1.61 -3.65
CA HIS A 244 -9.57 1.76 -4.55
C HIS A 244 -9.37 3.22 -4.92
N MET A 245 -8.35 3.81 -4.29
CA MET A 245 -7.92 5.19 -4.51
C MET A 245 -7.29 5.35 -5.89
N THR A 246 -7.64 6.43 -6.56
CA THR A 246 -7.11 6.77 -7.89
C THR A 246 -5.60 7.03 -7.86
N ILE A 247 -4.95 6.89 -9.02
CA ILE A 247 -3.53 7.21 -9.15
C ILE A 247 -3.25 8.71 -8.92
N ILE A 248 -2.02 8.99 -8.51
CA ILE A 248 -1.45 10.34 -8.58
C ILE A 248 -0.79 10.49 -9.95
N ILE A 249 -1.11 11.58 -10.63
CA ILE A 249 -0.57 11.91 -11.96
C ILE A 249 0.34 13.13 -11.87
N ASN A 250 1.26 13.25 -12.83
CA ASN A 250 2.05 14.46 -13.03
C ASN A 250 1.27 15.48 -13.91
N GLU A 251 1.86 16.64 -14.14
CA GLU A 251 1.31 17.72 -14.97
C GLU A 251 0.98 17.30 -16.42
N ASN A 252 1.62 16.24 -16.93
CA ASN A 252 1.38 15.68 -18.25
C ASN A 252 0.28 14.60 -18.26
N GLY A 253 -0.44 14.42 -17.16
CA GLY A 253 -1.51 13.42 -17.02
C GLY A 253 -1.01 11.96 -16.92
N LYS A 254 0.30 11.74 -16.78
CA LYS A 254 0.89 10.40 -16.63
C LYS A 254 1.01 10.03 -15.16
N LYS A 255 0.87 8.73 -14.85
CA LYS A 255 1.14 8.22 -13.51
C LYS A 255 2.49 8.70 -13.01
N LEU A 256 2.53 9.26 -11.81
CA LEU A 256 3.75 9.68 -11.15
C LEU A 256 4.72 8.51 -11.07
N SER A 257 5.91 8.66 -11.62
CA SER A 257 6.87 7.57 -11.75
C SER A 257 8.26 7.96 -11.24
N LYS A 258 9.05 6.93 -10.90
CA LYS A 258 10.46 7.09 -10.49
C LYS A 258 11.36 7.76 -11.55
N ARG A 259 10.86 8.03 -12.74
CA ARG A 259 11.59 8.67 -13.85
C ARG A 259 11.28 10.17 -14.00
N ASP A 260 10.37 10.69 -13.19
CA ASP A 260 10.04 12.12 -13.16
C ASP A 260 11.12 12.87 -12.38
N HIS A 261 12.21 13.23 -13.04
CA HIS A 261 13.42 13.80 -12.45
C HIS A 261 13.22 15.12 -11.67
N ASN A 262 12.10 15.78 -11.88
CA ASN A 262 11.78 17.06 -11.22
C ASN A 262 10.94 16.91 -9.96
N ILE A 263 10.54 15.68 -9.59
CA ILE A 263 9.69 15.42 -8.43
C ILE A 263 10.43 14.50 -7.46
N LEU A 264 10.56 14.91 -6.23
CA LEU A 264 11.07 14.05 -5.17
C LEU A 264 10.08 12.91 -4.94
N GLN A 265 10.62 11.71 -4.75
CA GLN A 265 9.79 10.51 -4.76
C GLN A 265 9.51 9.98 -3.37
N PHE A 266 10.47 10.16 -2.46
CA PHE A 266 10.47 9.56 -1.14
C PHE A 266 10.30 10.61 -0.05
N MET A 267 9.58 10.27 1.01
CA MET A 267 9.36 11.17 2.15
C MET A 267 10.65 11.60 2.82
N SER A 268 11.65 10.72 2.87
CA SER A 268 12.99 11.06 3.38
C SER A 268 13.65 12.25 2.64
N GLN A 269 13.48 12.31 1.31
CA GLN A 269 14.04 13.39 0.51
C GLN A 269 13.39 14.76 0.85
N TYR A 270 12.06 14.79 1.03
CA TYR A 270 11.37 15.99 1.47
C TYR A 270 11.84 16.44 2.85
N ARG A 271 11.98 15.50 3.78
CA ARG A 271 12.49 15.78 5.13
C ARG A 271 13.90 16.34 5.10
N GLU A 272 14.80 15.77 4.29
CA GLU A 272 16.19 16.23 4.13
C GLU A 272 16.28 17.65 3.57
N LEU A 273 15.41 18.02 2.64
CA LEU A 273 15.34 19.38 2.10
C LEU A 273 14.69 20.39 3.04
N GLY A 274 14.08 19.94 4.13
CA GLY A 274 13.45 20.85 5.09
C GLY A 274 12.01 21.19 4.75
N TYR A 275 11.25 20.22 4.26
CA TYR A 275 9.81 20.31 4.30
C TYR A 275 9.30 19.93 5.69
N LEU A 276 8.28 20.63 6.16
CA LEU A 276 7.64 20.35 7.44
C LEU A 276 6.65 19.20 7.29
N PRO A 277 6.58 18.27 8.26
CA PRO A 277 5.67 17.14 8.19
C PRO A 277 4.21 17.56 8.11
N GLU A 278 3.80 18.66 8.75
CA GLU A 278 2.46 19.22 8.70
C GLU A 278 2.09 19.70 7.30
N ALA A 279 3.05 20.27 6.57
CA ALA A 279 2.83 20.72 5.20
C ALA A 279 2.68 19.55 4.23
N ILE A 280 3.56 18.53 4.35
CA ILE A 280 3.47 17.30 3.54
C ILE A 280 2.18 16.55 3.85
N PHE A 281 1.84 16.38 5.12
CA PHE A 281 0.57 15.78 5.55
C PHE A 281 -0.62 16.48 4.89
N ASN A 282 -0.70 17.80 5.02
CA ASN A 282 -1.81 18.60 4.51
C ASN A 282 -1.90 18.54 2.98
N PHE A 283 -0.77 18.61 2.30
CA PHE A 283 -0.72 18.48 0.85
C PHE A 283 -1.22 17.09 0.38
N ILE A 284 -0.75 16.02 1.03
CA ILE A 284 -1.18 14.64 0.71
C ILE A 284 -2.66 14.44 1.01
N LEU A 285 -3.19 15.03 2.08
CA LEU A 285 -4.61 14.98 2.42
C LEU A 285 -5.48 15.48 1.26
N LEU A 286 -5.08 16.60 0.65
CA LEU A 286 -5.81 17.20 -0.48
C LEU A 286 -5.56 16.48 -1.83
N LEU A 287 -4.63 15.54 -1.89
CA LEU A 287 -4.42 14.67 -3.05
C LEU A 287 -5.42 13.51 -3.07
N GLY A 288 -6.67 13.81 -3.33
CA GLY A 288 -7.72 12.81 -3.49
C GLY A 288 -8.81 12.80 -2.41
N TRP A 289 -8.82 13.82 -1.56
CA TRP A 289 -9.95 14.11 -0.68
C TRP A 289 -10.34 15.59 -0.77
N THR A 290 -11.63 15.87 -0.81
CA THR A 290 -12.17 17.22 -0.90
C THR A 290 -12.91 17.56 0.40
N PRO A 291 -12.48 18.57 1.17
CA PRO A 291 -13.16 18.98 2.40
C PRO A 291 -14.58 19.52 2.11
N ASN A 292 -15.42 19.58 3.15
CA ASN A 292 -16.75 20.17 3.08
C ASN A 292 -16.74 21.72 3.07
N SER A 293 -15.58 22.31 3.34
CA SER A 293 -15.36 23.76 3.40
C SER A 293 -14.34 24.18 2.37
N GLU A 294 -14.18 25.49 2.16
CA GLU A 294 -13.10 26.07 1.33
C GLU A 294 -11.74 26.10 2.04
N LYS A 295 -11.63 25.46 3.21
CA LYS A 295 -10.41 25.36 4.00
C LYS A 295 -9.36 24.54 3.27
N GLU A 296 -8.13 25.07 3.19
CA GLU A 296 -6.99 24.38 2.58
C GLU A 296 -5.93 23.91 3.61
N PHE A 297 -5.98 24.45 4.83
CA PHE A 297 -5.00 24.14 5.89
C PHE A 297 -5.67 23.37 7.02
N PHE A 298 -5.17 22.18 7.28
CA PHE A 298 -5.69 21.26 8.30
C PHE A 298 -4.57 20.83 9.23
N THR A 299 -4.84 20.85 10.51
CA THR A 299 -4.08 20.04 11.46
C THR A 299 -4.49 18.58 11.36
N LEU A 300 -3.64 17.67 11.84
CA LEU A 300 -3.97 16.24 11.88
C LEU A 300 -5.23 15.98 12.72
N GLU A 301 -5.43 16.71 13.82
CA GLU A 301 -6.61 16.55 14.68
C GLU A 301 -7.91 17.05 14.01
N GLU A 302 -7.83 18.11 13.24
CA GLU A 302 -8.96 18.57 12.42
C GLU A 302 -9.30 17.55 11.33
N ALA A 303 -8.27 17.06 10.62
CA ALA A 303 -8.46 16.06 9.58
C ALA A 303 -9.11 14.77 10.12
N LYS A 304 -8.71 14.27 11.30
CA LYS A 304 -9.36 13.12 11.96
C LYS A 304 -10.85 13.31 12.19
N LYS A 305 -11.28 14.54 12.50
CA LYS A 305 -12.67 14.86 12.77
C LYS A 305 -13.48 15.13 11.50
N GLU A 306 -12.87 15.77 10.51
CA GLU A 306 -13.54 16.24 9.31
C GLU A 306 -13.49 15.23 8.15
N PHE A 307 -12.60 14.23 8.22
CA PHE A 307 -12.44 13.25 7.15
C PHE A 307 -13.74 12.47 6.88
N ASP A 308 -14.29 12.68 5.70
CA ASP A 308 -15.45 11.96 5.18
C ASP A 308 -15.02 11.08 4.00
N PRO A 309 -15.04 9.75 4.15
CA PRO A 309 -14.62 8.83 3.09
C PRO A 309 -15.43 8.95 1.81
N SER A 310 -16.70 9.39 1.89
CA SER A 310 -17.55 9.57 0.71
C SER A 310 -17.06 10.71 -0.21
N ARG A 311 -16.16 11.54 0.29
CA ARG A 311 -15.57 12.65 -0.45
C ARG A 311 -14.17 12.34 -1.01
N MET A 312 -13.76 11.08 -0.94
CA MET A 312 -12.58 10.62 -1.66
C MET A 312 -12.84 10.68 -3.17
N SER A 313 -11.85 11.22 -3.91
CA SER A 313 -11.98 11.46 -5.35
C SER A 313 -11.97 10.15 -6.14
N SER A 314 -12.92 10.03 -7.06
CA SER A 314 -12.95 8.98 -8.09
C SER A 314 -12.13 9.32 -9.35
N SER A 315 -11.55 10.53 -9.39
CA SER A 315 -10.68 11.00 -10.49
C SER A 315 -9.23 11.10 -10.06
N PRO A 316 -8.25 10.89 -10.94
CA PRO A 316 -6.83 11.05 -10.65
C PRO A 316 -6.52 12.43 -10.05
N SER A 317 -5.60 12.47 -9.10
CA SER A 317 -5.15 13.72 -8.47
C SER A 317 -3.81 14.15 -9.05
N MET A 318 -3.70 15.40 -9.46
CA MET A 318 -2.46 15.94 -10.02
C MET A 318 -1.52 16.38 -8.89
N PHE A 319 -0.29 15.91 -8.94
CA PHE A 319 0.78 16.35 -8.07
C PHE A 319 1.33 17.69 -8.60
N ASP A 320 1.22 18.72 -7.78
CA ASP A 320 1.71 20.06 -8.08
C ASP A 320 2.82 20.44 -7.09
N GLN A 321 4.09 20.44 -7.56
CA GLN A 321 5.24 20.77 -6.75
C GLN A 321 5.22 22.24 -6.31
N HIS A 322 4.72 23.16 -7.14
CA HIS A 322 4.64 24.58 -6.79
C HIS A 322 3.63 24.80 -5.66
N LYS A 323 2.48 24.11 -5.71
CA LYS A 323 1.50 24.14 -4.62
C LYS A 323 2.08 23.59 -3.32
N LEU A 324 2.83 22.49 -3.38
CA LEU A 324 3.50 21.91 -2.20
C LEU A 324 4.51 22.89 -1.61
N ASN A 325 5.37 23.48 -2.46
CA ASN A 325 6.36 24.45 -2.03
C ASN A 325 5.71 25.68 -1.36
N TRP A 326 4.70 26.26 -2.02
CA TRP A 326 3.94 27.36 -1.47
C TRP A 326 3.31 27.00 -0.10
N MET A 327 2.66 25.83 -0.02
CA MET A 327 2.03 25.39 1.21
C MET A 327 3.06 25.23 2.33
N ASN A 328 4.22 24.63 2.05
CA ASN A 328 5.29 24.49 3.03
C ASN A 328 5.82 25.85 3.51
N GLY A 329 6.00 26.80 2.60
CA GLY A 329 6.34 28.18 2.94
C GLY A 329 5.32 28.83 3.88
N GLN A 330 4.03 28.59 3.69
CA GLN A 330 2.98 29.09 4.60
C GLN A 330 3.07 28.48 6.02
N TYR A 331 3.47 27.19 6.12
CA TYR A 331 3.72 26.56 7.42
C TYR A 331 4.99 27.10 8.08
N ILE A 332 6.08 27.32 7.32
CA ILE A 332 7.32 27.94 7.86
C ILE A 332 7.04 29.30 8.45
N LYS A 333 6.27 30.16 7.76
CA LYS A 333 5.92 31.50 8.23
C LYS A 333 5.16 31.51 9.55
N LYS A 334 4.41 30.45 9.85
CA LYS A 334 3.62 30.32 11.09
C LYS A 334 4.44 29.82 12.29
N LEU A 335 5.67 29.35 12.09
CA LEU A 335 6.51 28.91 13.18
C LEU A 335 6.85 30.11 14.12
N SER A 336 6.81 29.85 15.41
CA SER A 336 7.37 30.81 16.40
C SER A 336 8.86 30.98 16.17
N ASP A 337 9.46 32.03 16.74
CA ASP A 337 10.89 32.29 16.60
C ASP A 337 11.74 31.10 17.11
N GLU A 338 11.35 30.49 18.21
CA GLU A 338 12.01 29.31 18.77
C GLU A 338 11.92 28.09 17.84
N GLU A 339 10.74 27.81 17.35
CA GLU A 339 10.50 26.70 16.41
C GLU A 339 11.25 26.95 15.09
N TYR A 340 11.20 28.16 14.58
CA TYR A 340 11.86 28.52 13.34
C TYR A 340 13.39 28.41 13.47
N LEU A 341 13.98 28.93 14.57
CA LEU A 341 15.40 28.78 14.80
C LEU A 341 15.83 27.32 14.88
N LYS A 342 15.08 26.51 15.63
CA LYS A 342 15.33 25.06 15.72
C LYS A 342 15.25 24.38 14.36
N PHE A 343 14.25 24.71 13.55
CA PHE A 343 14.04 24.17 12.21
C PHE A 343 15.16 24.55 11.26
N ILE A 344 15.56 25.84 11.22
CA ILE A 344 16.46 26.39 10.20
C ILE A 344 17.95 26.20 10.51
N LYS A 345 18.30 26.03 11.78
CA LYS A 345 19.68 25.95 12.26
C LYS A 345 20.54 24.89 11.54
N PRO A 346 20.04 23.63 11.25
CA PRO A 346 20.80 22.66 10.50
C PRO A 346 21.12 23.08 9.06
N TYR A 347 20.27 23.89 8.44
CA TYR A 347 20.46 24.39 7.06
C TYR A 347 21.40 25.58 7.05
N LEU A 348 21.26 26.52 8.01
CA LEU A 348 22.23 27.63 8.23
C LEU A 348 23.64 27.08 8.46
N ALA A 349 23.79 25.98 9.20
CA ALA A 349 25.09 25.37 9.47
C ALA A 349 25.85 24.90 8.22
N LYS A 350 25.13 24.72 7.09
CA LYS A 350 25.74 24.38 5.80
C LYS A 350 26.35 25.62 5.10
N ALA A 351 25.84 26.79 5.39
CA ALA A 351 26.24 28.04 4.74
C ALA A 351 27.23 28.87 5.61
N VAL A 352 27.08 28.82 6.93
CA VAL A 352 27.87 29.61 7.86
C VAL A 352 28.34 28.79 9.06
N ASN A 353 29.46 29.19 9.68
CA ASN A 353 29.87 28.59 10.96
C ASN A 353 28.95 29.08 12.08
N ILE A 354 27.94 28.30 12.43
CA ILE A 354 26.92 28.67 13.42
C ILE A 354 27.49 28.85 14.84
N ASP A 355 28.65 28.25 15.16
CA ASP A 355 29.28 28.35 16.47
C ASP A 355 29.86 29.74 16.75
N GLU A 356 30.03 30.57 15.72
CA GLU A 356 30.49 31.97 15.84
C GLU A 356 29.38 32.95 16.22
N PHE A 357 28.10 32.45 16.25
CA PHE A 357 26.93 33.29 16.48
C PHE A 357 26.13 32.77 17.67
N ASN A 358 25.58 33.68 18.45
CA ASN A 358 24.54 33.32 19.42
C ASN A 358 23.17 33.14 18.74
N ASP A 359 22.22 32.52 19.42
CA ASP A 359 20.89 32.21 18.88
C ASP A 359 20.12 33.47 18.44
N GLU A 360 20.30 34.61 19.10
CA GLU A 360 19.71 35.91 18.73
C GLU A 360 20.17 36.37 17.34
N LYS A 361 21.49 36.30 17.07
CA LYS A 361 22.05 36.64 15.76
C LYS A 361 21.66 35.64 14.68
N LEU A 362 21.65 34.33 15.00
CA LEU A 362 21.19 33.29 14.06
C LEU A 362 19.74 33.51 13.68
N LEU A 363 18.90 33.82 14.66
CA LEU A 363 17.48 34.09 14.41
C LEU A 363 17.31 35.38 13.58
N PHE A 364 18.07 36.41 13.87
CA PHE A 364 18.04 37.64 13.07
C PHE A 364 18.40 37.37 11.60
N LEU A 365 19.47 36.63 11.34
CA LEU A 365 19.89 36.26 9.98
C LEU A 365 18.80 35.39 9.30
N ALA A 366 18.28 34.38 10.00
CA ALA A 366 17.26 33.49 9.47
C ALA A 366 15.94 34.21 9.12
N ASN A 367 15.53 35.17 9.97
CA ASN A 367 14.33 35.97 9.75
C ASN A 367 14.37 36.83 8.50
N MET A 368 15.56 37.18 7.98
CA MET A 368 15.70 37.89 6.71
C MET A 368 15.15 37.09 5.53
N PHE A 369 15.09 35.76 5.63
CA PHE A 369 14.68 34.84 4.58
C PHE A 369 13.34 34.15 4.86
N LYS A 370 12.79 34.20 6.09
CA LYS A 370 11.61 33.50 6.53
C LYS A 370 10.39 33.67 5.61
N GLU A 371 10.22 34.88 5.06
CA GLU A 371 9.13 35.23 4.16
C GLU A 371 9.35 34.73 2.71
N GLN A 372 10.57 34.33 2.36
CA GLN A 372 10.98 34.01 0.99
C GLN A 372 11.17 32.53 0.77
N ILE A 373 11.69 31.79 1.76
CA ILE A 373 11.97 30.35 1.62
C ILE A 373 10.70 29.52 1.62
N GLN A 374 10.73 28.49 0.80
CA GLN A 374 9.67 27.49 0.68
C GLN A 374 10.05 26.17 1.37
N TYR A 375 11.33 25.91 1.57
CA TYR A 375 11.87 24.78 2.35
C TYR A 375 13.25 25.12 2.92
N GLY A 376 13.76 24.30 3.85
CA GLY A 376 14.94 24.64 4.64
C GLY A 376 16.23 24.86 3.85
N GLU A 377 16.47 24.11 2.79
CA GLU A 377 17.69 24.21 1.96
C GLU A 377 17.78 25.50 1.11
N GLU A 378 16.75 26.31 1.04
CA GLU A 378 16.78 27.57 0.28
C GLU A 378 17.45 28.74 1.04
N ILE A 379 17.87 28.56 2.29
CA ILE A 379 18.48 29.61 3.12
C ILE A 379 19.93 29.85 2.78
#